data_86ea32faf837365072d58bfac0831cab
#
_entry.id   86ea32faf837365072d58bfac0831cab
#
_cell.length_a   1.000
_cell.length_b   1.000
_cell.length_c   1.000
_cell.angle_alpha   90.00
_cell.angle_beta   90.00
_cell.angle_gamma   90.00
#
_symmetry.space_group_name_H-M   'P 1'
#
loop_
_entity.id
_entity.type
_entity.pdbx_description
1 polymer ?
#
loop_
_entity_poly.entity_id
_entity_poly.type
_entity_poly.pdbx_seq_one_letter_code
_entity_poly.pdbx_strand_id
1 'polypeptide(L)'
;MTTRWLPLALGVVFATSGAAQTTRYVLKGDSVAVYNLVGELRVEAGSGSDVAVQVTRGGADAARLDVQSGPLRGRESLRIIYPEDLISLPDWGRGWNTTLRVRDDGTFGDGGSWRREGREVRITGRGRGLEAYADLRVSVPAGKRVAVHLGVGKAFVSNVDGVILVDAASADISADRTRGKLHLETGSGNVDVRDASGDVALESGSGEVTATGIRGGTERVTIETGSGDITVTGVDAAELHVETGSGSITVTGAKANDLAFETGSGDVDVALTATFNGLSIETGSGNVTLRVPPTIGAEVDLDTGSGEFDLGGITIQVRRLEEDHITGTIGDGRGRLSIETGSGNVRLVKAS
;
A
#
# COMPACT_ATOMS: atom_id res chain seq x y z
N MET A 1 18.49 48.60 -0.75
CA MET A 1 17.48 48.33 -1.79
C MET A 1 17.82 46.97 -2.40
N THR A 2 17.21 45.91 -1.94
CA THR A 2 17.43 44.54 -2.42
C THR A 2 16.16 44.11 -3.12
N THR A 3 16.24 44.06 -4.46
CA THR A 3 15.14 43.68 -5.34
C THR A 3 14.96 42.16 -5.25
N ARG A 4 13.86 41.68 -4.64
CA ARG A 4 13.44 40.29 -4.64
C ARG A 4 12.83 39.95 -6.00
N TRP A 5 13.49 39.08 -6.75
CA TRP A 5 12.92 38.47 -7.94
C TRP A 5 12.05 37.29 -7.50
N LEU A 6 10.74 37.39 -7.72
CA LEU A 6 9.83 36.24 -7.68
C LEU A 6 10.00 35.48 -9.00
N PRO A 7 10.14 34.14 -8.99
CA PRO A 7 10.06 33.37 -10.23
C PRO A 7 8.60 33.33 -10.70
N LEU A 8 8.35 33.90 -11.86
CA LEU A 8 7.08 33.81 -12.57
C LEU A 8 6.94 32.38 -13.12
N ALA A 9 6.05 31.57 -12.55
CA ALA A 9 5.62 30.33 -13.13
C ALA A 9 4.73 30.65 -14.36
N LEU A 10 5.19 30.33 -15.54
CA LEU A 10 4.43 30.52 -16.78
C LEU A 10 3.35 29.42 -16.88
N GLY A 11 2.15 29.71 -16.40
CA GLY A 11 0.98 28.88 -16.61
C GLY A 11 0.35 29.17 -17.97
N VAL A 12 0.26 28.18 -18.83
CA VAL A 12 -0.52 28.26 -20.07
C VAL A 12 -1.97 27.93 -19.74
N VAL A 13 -2.85 28.92 -19.80
CA VAL A 13 -4.29 28.76 -19.56
C VAL A 13 -4.99 28.52 -20.90
N PHE A 14 -5.64 27.38 -21.04
CA PHE A 14 -6.61 27.14 -22.13
C PHE A 14 -8.02 27.35 -21.55
N ALA A 15 -8.67 28.44 -21.88
CA ALA A 15 -10.03 28.72 -21.49
C ALA A 15 -11.00 28.20 -22.56
N THR A 16 -11.78 27.16 -22.24
CA THR A 16 -13.00 26.81 -22.97
C THR A 16 -14.17 26.92 -21.99
N SER A 17 -15.18 27.66 -22.39
CA SER A 17 -16.40 27.91 -21.59
C SER A 17 -17.12 26.61 -21.26
N GLY A 18 -17.27 26.31 -19.96
CA GLY A 18 -18.00 25.16 -19.43
C GLY A 18 -17.19 23.88 -19.21
N ALA A 19 -15.89 23.85 -19.52
CA ALA A 19 -15.00 22.72 -19.23
C ALA A 19 -14.27 22.95 -17.90
N ALA A 20 -14.04 21.89 -17.14
CA ALA A 20 -13.21 21.91 -15.96
C ALA A 20 -11.84 22.55 -16.27
N GLN A 21 -11.43 23.52 -15.46
CA GLN A 21 -10.19 24.25 -15.71
C GLN A 21 -8.98 23.38 -15.39
N THR A 22 -8.30 22.90 -16.42
CA THR A 22 -7.08 22.09 -16.29
C THR A 22 -5.85 22.99 -16.40
N THR A 23 -4.96 22.91 -15.42
CA THR A 23 -3.69 23.65 -15.38
C THR A 23 -2.54 22.66 -15.26
N ARG A 24 -1.46 22.88 -16.01
CA ARG A 24 -0.27 22.03 -15.98
C ARG A 24 0.85 22.72 -15.19
N TYR A 25 1.48 21.96 -14.30
CA TYR A 25 2.64 22.35 -13.50
C TYR A 25 3.81 21.43 -13.84
N VAL A 26 5.03 21.95 -13.73
CA VAL A 26 6.27 21.18 -13.95
C VAL A 26 7.09 21.29 -12.66
N LEU A 27 7.38 20.14 -12.07
CA LEU A 27 8.17 20.02 -10.84
C LEU A 27 9.57 19.51 -11.22
N LYS A 28 10.57 20.33 -10.92
CA LYS A 28 11.96 20.05 -11.27
C LYS A 28 12.65 19.24 -10.20
N GLY A 29 13.68 18.48 -10.59
CA GLY A 29 14.50 17.69 -9.69
C GLY A 29 14.16 16.20 -9.70
N ASP A 30 14.91 15.44 -8.89
CA ASP A 30 14.80 13.98 -8.86
C ASP A 30 13.82 13.48 -7.80
N SER A 31 13.45 14.35 -6.87
CA SER A 31 12.48 14.04 -5.81
C SER A 31 11.44 15.14 -5.69
N VAL A 32 10.18 14.78 -5.85
CA VAL A 32 9.04 15.71 -5.80
C VAL A 32 7.95 15.21 -4.85
N ALA A 33 7.12 16.14 -4.38
CA ALA A 33 5.96 15.82 -3.54
C ALA A 33 4.69 16.51 -4.04
N VAL A 34 3.56 15.82 -3.92
CA VAL A 34 2.24 16.34 -4.32
C VAL A 34 1.26 16.11 -3.16
N TYR A 35 0.52 17.16 -2.80
CA TYR A 35 -0.46 17.12 -1.72
C TYR A 35 -1.83 17.54 -2.22
N ASN A 36 -2.83 16.71 -2.00
CA ASN A 36 -4.22 16.99 -2.34
C ASN A 36 -5.18 16.41 -1.32
N LEU A 37 -6.12 17.18 -0.82
CA LEU A 37 -7.07 16.68 0.18
C LEU A 37 -8.17 15.82 -0.45
N VAL A 38 -8.65 16.16 -1.64
CA VAL A 38 -9.78 15.44 -2.23
C VAL A 38 -9.66 15.37 -3.75
N GLY A 39 -9.84 14.19 -4.32
CA GLY A 39 -9.87 14.00 -5.76
C GLY A 39 -9.42 12.62 -6.23
N GLU A 40 -9.44 12.43 -7.53
CA GLU A 40 -8.83 11.28 -8.18
C GLU A 40 -7.36 11.58 -8.47
N LEU A 41 -6.49 10.63 -8.13
CA LEU A 41 -5.06 10.67 -8.43
C LEU A 41 -4.72 9.63 -9.50
N ARG A 42 -4.06 10.04 -10.56
CA ARG A 42 -3.44 9.15 -11.55
C ARG A 42 -1.95 9.43 -11.62
N VAL A 43 -1.14 8.44 -11.30
CA VAL A 43 0.32 8.47 -11.46
C VAL A 43 0.67 7.55 -12.62
N GLU A 44 1.29 8.10 -13.66
CA GLU A 44 1.55 7.37 -14.90
C GLU A 44 2.94 7.67 -15.45
N ALA A 45 3.43 6.81 -16.32
CA ALA A 45 4.70 7.06 -17.00
C ALA A 45 4.67 8.40 -17.77
N GLY A 46 5.73 9.18 -17.58
CA GLY A 46 5.93 10.45 -18.25
C GLY A 46 7.16 10.43 -19.16
N SER A 47 7.21 11.38 -20.07
CA SER A 47 8.37 11.63 -20.95
C SER A 47 9.12 12.88 -20.49
N GLY A 48 10.43 12.95 -20.83
CA GLY A 48 11.29 14.10 -20.50
C GLY A 48 12.04 13.92 -19.17
N SER A 49 12.46 15.02 -18.58
CA SER A 49 13.32 15.03 -17.38
C SER A 49 12.60 15.46 -16.11
N ASP A 50 11.44 16.07 -16.21
CA ASP A 50 10.72 16.67 -15.08
C ASP A 50 9.35 16.03 -14.89
N VAL A 51 8.90 15.95 -13.64
CA VAL A 51 7.55 15.47 -13.30
C VAL A 51 6.53 16.55 -13.69
N ALA A 52 5.52 16.16 -14.48
CA ALA A 52 4.44 17.04 -14.85
C ALA A 52 3.16 16.68 -14.12
N VAL A 53 2.48 17.68 -13.57
CA VAL A 53 1.22 17.50 -12.86
C VAL A 53 0.14 18.31 -13.56
N GLN A 54 -0.90 17.65 -14.04
CA GLN A 54 -2.13 18.28 -14.51
C GLN A 54 -3.12 18.32 -13.35
N VAL A 55 -3.62 19.49 -13.05
CA VAL A 55 -4.60 19.74 -11.99
C VAL A 55 -5.91 20.14 -12.64
N THR A 56 -6.96 19.35 -12.43
CA THR A 56 -8.31 19.65 -12.88
C THR A 56 -9.19 19.91 -11.66
N ARG A 57 -9.59 21.15 -11.45
CA ARG A 57 -10.43 21.55 -10.32
C ARG A 57 -11.90 21.33 -10.63
N GLY A 58 -12.66 20.78 -9.66
CA GLY A 58 -14.08 20.49 -9.78
C GLY A 58 -14.85 20.85 -8.52
N GLY A 59 -16.20 20.79 -8.62
CA GLY A 59 -17.13 21.22 -7.60
C GLY A 59 -17.60 22.67 -7.76
N ALA A 60 -18.66 23.05 -7.05
CA ALA A 60 -19.27 24.38 -7.14
C ALA A 60 -18.30 25.50 -6.70
N ASP A 61 -17.42 25.18 -5.75
CA ASP A 61 -16.42 26.09 -5.19
C ASP A 61 -15.01 25.91 -5.78
N ALA A 62 -14.86 25.23 -6.91
CA ALA A 62 -13.56 24.91 -7.52
C ALA A 62 -12.61 26.11 -7.68
N ALA A 63 -13.15 27.30 -7.95
CA ALA A 63 -12.38 28.52 -8.12
C ALA A 63 -11.72 29.03 -6.81
N ARG A 64 -12.15 28.54 -5.65
CA ARG A 64 -11.60 28.90 -4.33
C ARG A 64 -10.36 28.08 -3.95
N LEU A 65 -10.08 26.99 -4.68
CA LEU A 65 -8.86 26.24 -4.48
C LEU A 65 -7.66 27.03 -5.01
N ASP A 66 -6.63 27.19 -4.17
CA ASP A 66 -5.33 27.74 -4.56
C ASP A 66 -4.33 26.59 -4.85
N VAL A 67 -3.53 26.74 -5.88
CA VAL A 67 -2.53 25.74 -6.26
C VAL A 67 -1.15 26.35 -6.18
N GLN A 68 -0.36 25.88 -5.23
CA GLN A 68 0.99 26.40 -4.98
C GLN A 68 2.04 25.37 -5.41
N SER A 69 3.04 25.81 -6.16
CA SER A 69 4.21 25.00 -6.52
C SER A 69 5.48 25.70 -6.09
N GLY A 70 6.49 24.92 -5.72
CA GLY A 70 7.80 25.42 -5.36
C GLY A 70 8.50 24.58 -4.29
N PRO A 71 9.75 24.92 -3.94
CA PRO A 71 10.55 24.14 -3.01
C PRO A 71 9.96 24.18 -1.60
N LEU A 72 9.84 23.00 -1.00
CA LEU A 72 9.42 22.82 0.38
C LEU A 72 10.20 21.69 1.01
N ARG A 73 10.84 21.96 2.17
CA ARG A 73 11.62 20.95 2.91
C ARG A 73 12.66 20.22 2.07
N GLY A 74 13.33 20.94 1.17
CA GLY A 74 14.43 20.41 0.35
C GLY A 74 14.00 19.65 -0.90
N ARG A 75 12.71 19.58 -1.22
CA ARG A 75 12.19 19.00 -2.46
C ARG A 75 11.18 19.92 -3.14
N GLU A 76 11.03 19.80 -4.43
CA GLU A 76 10.00 20.52 -5.18
C GLU A 76 8.63 19.91 -4.86
N SER A 77 7.61 20.75 -4.69
CA SER A 77 6.27 20.31 -4.30
C SER A 77 5.15 21.03 -5.03
N LEU A 78 4.02 20.34 -5.19
CA LEU A 78 2.73 20.89 -5.58
C LEU A 78 1.73 20.67 -4.44
N ARG A 79 0.98 21.70 -4.08
CA ARG A 79 0.03 21.66 -2.96
C ARG A 79 -1.27 22.30 -3.39
N ILE A 80 -2.37 21.58 -3.18
CA ILE A 80 -3.72 22.11 -3.38
C ILE A 80 -4.19 22.64 -2.02
N ILE A 81 -4.39 23.95 -1.93
CA ILE A 81 -4.80 24.63 -0.70
C ILE A 81 -6.31 24.77 -0.67
N TYR A 82 -6.93 24.20 0.34
CA TYR A 82 -8.36 24.29 0.59
C TYR A 82 -8.60 25.36 1.67
N PRO A 83 -9.41 26.41 1.38
CA PRO A 83 -9.52 27.56 2.28
C PRO A 83 -10.39 27.31 3.51
N GLU A 84 -11.12 26.20 3.58
CA GLU A 84 -12.05 25.89 4.68
C GLU A 84 -11.68 24.61 5.43
N ASP A 85 -12.15 24.50 6.67
CA ASP A 85 -11.94 23.32 7.52
C ASP A 85 -12.99 22.23 7.30
N LEU A 86 -14.07 22.54 6.60
CA LEU A 86 -15.12 21.59 6.26
C LEU A 86 -15.30 21.52 4.75
N ILE A 87 -14.98 20.35 4.19
CA ILE A 87 -15.16 20.03 2.78
C ILE A 87 -16.34 19.06 2.69
N SER A 88 -17.32 19.37 1.85
CA SER A 88 -18.53 18.57 1.68
C SER A 88 -18.72 18.20 0.22
N LEU A 89 -18.78 16.91 -0.10
CA LEU A 89 -18.96 16.38 -1.45
C LEU A 89 -20.13 15.40 -1.50
N PRO A 90 -21.39 15.88 -1.51
CA PRO A 90 -22.58 15.03 -1.47
C PRO A 90 -22.68 14.05 -2.63
N ASP A 91 -22.18 14.41 -3.80
CA ASP A 91 -22.20 13.60 -5.02
C ASP A 91 -21.27 12.38 -4.96
N TRP A 92 -20.30 12.36 -4.03
CA TRP A 92 -19.37 11.24 -3.85
C TRP A 92 -19.91 10.12 -2.96
N GLY A 93 -21.14 10.20 -2.54
CA GLY A 93 -21.81 9.22 -1.70
C GLY A 93 -21.98 9.67 -0.25
N ARG A 94 -22.88 8.97 0.46
CA ARG A 94 -23.22 9.28 1.85
C ARG A 94 -22.58 8.25 2.78
N GLY A 95 -22.06 8.71 3.89
CA GLY A 95 -21.65 7.80 4.99
C GLY A 95 -20.15 7.76 5.28
N TRP A 96 -19.31 8.44 4.52
CA TRP A 96 -17.91 8.60 4.83
C TRP A 96 -17.65 9.95 5.51
N ASN A 97 -16.68 9.94 6.41
CA ASN A 97 -16.23 11.11 7.15
C ASN A 97 -14.77 10.86 7.56
N THR A 98 -13.89 11.71 7.07
CA THR A 98 -12.45 11.63 7.33
C THR A 98 -11.98 12.95 7.90
N THR A 99 -11.16 12.91 8.94
CA THR A 99 -10.59 14.09 9.57
C THR A 99 -9.08 14.02 9.48
N LEU A 100 -8.47 15.09 8.98
CA LEU A 100 -7.04 15.22 8.77
C LEU A 100 -6.49 16.45 9.48
N ARG A 101 -5.22 16.41 9.88
CA ARG A 101 -4.49 17.61 10.28
C ARG A 101 -3.67 18.13 9.10
N VAL A 102 -4.00 19.35 8.68
CA VAL A 102 -3.44 20.00 7.50
C VAL A 102 -2.74 21.28 7.95
N ARG A 103 -1.49 21.43 7.56
CA ARG A 103 -0.72 22.64 7.86
C ARG A 103 -1.15 23.80 6.96
N ASP A 104 -0.81 25.03 7.36
CA ASP A 104 -1.17 26.24 6.60
C ASP A 104 -0.56 26.24 5.19
N ASP A 105 0.53 25.52 4.99
CA ASP A 105 1.16 25.33 3.69
C ASP A 105 0.51 24.23 2.83
N GLY A 106 -0.57 23.61 3.30
CA GLY A 106 -1.33 22.56 2.61
C GLY A 106 -0.74 21.16 2.72
N THR A 107 0.32 20.95 3.49
CA THR A 107 0.93 19.64 3.67
C THR A 107 0.29 18.84 4.80
N PHE A 108 0.30 17.51 4.68
CA PHE A 108 -0.17 16.54 5.67
C PHE A 108 0.49 15.18 5.41
N GLY A 109 0.31 14.20 6.28
CA GLY A 109 0.73 12.81 6.04
C GLY A 109 2.21 12.49 6.24
N ASP A 110 3.09 13.47 6.36
CA ASP A 110 4.54 13.26 6.45
C ASP A 110 4.99 12.68 7.80
N GLY A 111 4.59 11.60 8.30
CA GLY A 111 5.07 10.88 9.51
C GLY A 111 5.81 11.68 10.62
N GLY A 112 5.93 11.14 11.83
CA GLY A 112 6.73 11.72 12.92
C GLY A 112 5.98 12.71 13.84
N SER A 113 6.72 13.53 14.61
CA SER A 113 6.19 14.48 15.61
C SER A 113 5.24 15.55 15.04
N TRP A 114 5.24 15.75 13.75
CA TRP A 114 4.41 16.68 12.97
C TRP A 114 2.92 16.31 12.93
N ARG A 115 2.52 15.10 13.33
CA ARG A 115 1.10 14.66 13.38
C ARG A 115 0.20 15.55 14.24
N ARG A 116 0.76 16.42 15.09
CA ARG A 116 0.02 17.32 15.98
C ARG A 116 -0.09 18.75 15.46
N GLU A 117 0.61 19.10 14.39
CA GLU A 117 0.61 20.45 13.83
C GLU A 117 -0.42 20.61 12.71
N GLY A 118 -1.00 21.81 12.61
CA GLY A 118 -1.98 22.18 11.61
C GLY A 118 -3.41 22.22 12.13
N ARG A 119 -4.30 22.74 11.28
CA ARG A 119 -5.74 22.80 11.53
C ARG A 119 -6.39 21.46 11.25
N GLU A 120 -7.49 21.18 11.91
CA GLU A 120 -8.29 20.00 11.66
C GLU A 120 -9.22 20.26 10.47
N VAL A 121 -9.08 19.49 9.39
CA VAL A 121 -9.93 19.54 8.21
C VAL A 121 -10.79 18.30 8.17
N ARG A 122 -12.10 18.49 8.13
CA ARG A 122 -13.08 17.43 7.99
C ARG A 122 -13.57 17.35 6.56
N ILE A 123 -13.56 16.15 5.99
CA ILE A 123 -14.02 15.85 4.65
C ILE A 123 -15.20 14.88 4.78
N THR A 124 -16.36 15.22 4.21
CA THR A 124 -17.60 14.45 4.42
C THR A 124 -18.48 14.40 3.16
N GLY A 125 -19.26 13.35 3.01
CA GLY A 125 -20.31 13.23 2.02
C GLY A 125 -21.66 13.85 2.44
N ARG A 126 -21.71 14.65 3.53
CA ARG A 126 -22.96 15.21 4.08
C ARG A 126 -22.80 16.65 4.56
N GLY A 127 -23.91 17.38 4.52
CA GLY A 127 -23.96 18.73 5.11
C GLY A 127 -23.56 19.82 4.13
N ARG A 128 -23.28 21.01 4.68
CA ARG A 128 -22.80 22.17 3.92
C ARG A 128 -21.33 22.39 4.25
N GLY A 129 -20.52 22.69 3.27
CA GLY A 129 -19.10 22.96 3.38
C GLY A 129 -18.56 23.42 2.03
N LEU A 130 -17.25 23.48 1.90
CA LEU A 130 -16.60 23.77 0.63
C LEU A 130 -16.86 22.60 -0.36
N GLU A 131 -17.54 22.88 -1.45
CA GLU A 131 -17.81 21.91 -2.52
C GLU A 131 -16.72 22.00 -3.59
N ALA A 132 -15.51 21.54 -3.25
CA ALA A 132 -14.38 21.59 -4.16
C ALA A 132 -13.48 20.35 -4.03
N TYR A 133 -12.93 19.93 -5.15
CA TYR A 133 -11.94 18.86 -5.26
C TYR A 133 -10.96 19.16 -6.39
N ALA A 134 -9.86 18.43 -6.45
CA ALA A 134 -8.92 18.50 -7.56
C ALA A 134 -8.51 17.10 -8.01
N ASP A 135 -8.74 16.79 -9.28
CA ASP A 135 -8.21 15.58 -9.89
C ASP A 135 -6.81 15.83 -10.42
N LEU A 136 -5.91 14.92 -10.13
CA LEU A 136 -4.49 15.04 -10.43
C LEU A 136 -4.03 13.94 -11.38
N ARG A 137 -3.35 14.34 -12.46
CA ARG A 137 -2.61 13.42 -13.32
C ARG A 137 -1.12 13.75 -13.22
N VAL A 138 -0.35 12.84 -12.65
CA VAL A 138 1.08 12.99 -12.40
C VAL A 138 1.84 12.12 -13.40
N SER A 139 2.51 12.75 -14.35
CA SER A 139 3.34 12.07 -15.35
C SER A 139 4.78 12.03 -14.87
N VAL A 140 5.29 10.82 -14.63
CA VAL A 140 6.57 10.56 -13.96
C VAL A 140 7.58 9.99 -14.95
N PRO A 141 8.66 10.71 -15.29
CA PRO A 141 9.78 10.15 -16.03
C PRO A 141 10.48 9.04 -15.25
N ALA A 142 11.08 8.09 -15.96
CA ALA A 142 11.78 6.98 -15.34
C ALA A 142 12.88 7.43 -14.37
N GLY A 143 13.07 6.69 -13.27
CA GLY A 143 14.08 6.95 -12.24
C GLY A 143 13.74 8.07 -11.25
N LYS A 144 12.60 8.73 -11.36
CA LYS A 144 12.19 9.77 -10.42
C LYS A 144 11.64 9.19 -9.11
N ARG A 145 11.73 10.03 -8.05
CA ARG A 145 11.10 9.77 -6.76
C ARG A 145 9.91 10.71 -6.57
N VAL A 146 8.74 10.13 -6.45
CA VAL A 146 7.49 10.88 -6.31
C VAL A 146 6.76 10.41 -5.06
N ALA A 147 6.46 11.35 -4.16
CA ALA A 147 5.57 11.14 -3.02
C ALA A 147 4.26 11.87 -3.26
N VAL A 148 3.14 11.18 -3.16
CA VAL A 148 1.81 11.79 -3.25
C VAL A 148 1.05 11.52 -1.98
N HIS A 149 0.54 12.60 -1.39
CA HIS A 149 -0.32 12.57 -0.21
C HIS A 149 -1.75 12.93 -0.63
N LEU A 150 -2.67 11.98 -0.43
CA LEU A 150 -4.08 12.13 -0.79
C LEU A 150 -4.95 12.02 0.49
N GLY A 151 -5.79 12.99 0.74
CA GLY A 151 -6.72 12.91 1.87
C GLY A 151 -7.82 11.86 1.61
N VAL A 152 -8.68 12.13 0.64
CA VAL A 152 -9.82 11.27 0.30
C VAL A 152 -9.96 11.14 -1.21
N GLY A 153 -10.26 9.94 -1.71
CA GLY A 153 -10.52 9.73 -3.13
C GLY A 153 -10.16 8.36 -3.65
N LYS A 154 -9.53 8.34 -4.81
CA LYS A 154 -8.99 7.12 -5.45
C LYS A 154 -7.63 7.40 -6.03
N ALA A 155 -6.72 6.44 -5.91
CA ALA A 155 -5.39 6.56 -6.48
C ALA A 155 -5.12 5.41 -7.47
N PHE A 156 -4.60 5.77 -8.63
CA PHE A 156 -4.20 4.84 -9.68
C PHE A 156 -2.74 5.08 -10.05
N VAL A 157 -1.92 4.06 -9.97
CA VAL A 157 -0.50 4.09 -10.36
C VAL A 157 -0.30 3.11 -11.51
N SER A 158 0.21 3.55 -12.64
CA SER A 158 0.36 2.64 -13.78
C SER A 158 1.60 2.90 -14.63
N ASN A 159 2.27 1.81 -15.04
CA ASN A 159 3.40 1.81 -15.95
C ASN A 159 4.58 2.69 -15.50
N VAL A 160 4.80 2.87 -14.20
CA VAL A 160 5.82 3.77 -13.65
C VAL A 160 7.08 2.99 -13.32
N ASP A 161 8.24 3.58 -13.62
CA ASP A 161 9.56 3.08 -13.28
C ASP A 161 10.27 4.12 -12.40
N GLY A 162 10.44 3.83 -11.10
CA GLY A 162 11.02 4.78 -10.14
C GLY A 162 10.71 4.46 -8.69
N VAL A 163 10.75 5.47 -7.85
CA VAL A 163 10.38 5.37 -6.43
C VAL A 163 9.06 6.10 -6.23
N ILE A 164 7.99 5.35 -6.04
CA ILE A 164 6.65 5.88 -5.87
C ILE A 164 6.16 5.60 -4.46
N LEU A 165 5.74 6.66 -3.78
CA LEU A 165 5.03 6.60 -2.51
C LEU A 165 3.66 7.24 -2.69
N VAL A 166 2.61 6.52 -2.34
CA VAL A 166 1.24 7.06 -2.21
C VAL A 166 0.80 6.84 -0.78
N ASP A 167 0.57 7.93 -0.07
CA ASP A 167 0.05 7.96 1.30
C ASP A 167 -1.34 8.58 1.27
N ALA A 168 -2.35 7.79 1.58
CA ALA A 168 -3.73 8.21 1.55
C ALA A 168 -4.39 8.05 2.93
N ALA A 169 -5.21 9.00 3.33
CA ALA A 169 -5.94 8.84 4.58
C ALA A 169 -7.19 7.95 4.41
N SER A 170 -7.91 8.12 3.30
CA SER A 170 -9.10 7.30 2.98
C SER A 170 -9.28 7.22 1.48
N ALA A 171 -8.64 6.25 0.85
CA ALA A 171 -8.72 6.03 -0.59
C ALA A 171 -8.47 4.57 -0.96
N ASP A 172 -9.18 4.09 -1.96
CA ASP A 172 -8.77 2.89 -2.66
C ASP A 172 -7.55 3.18 -3.55
N ILE A 173 -6.55 2.33 -3.49
CA ILE A 173 -5.32 2.47 -4.27
C ILE A 173 -5.17 1.27 -5.19
N SER A 174 -4.98 1.53 -6.49
CA SER A 174 -4.68 0.48 -7.47
C SER A 174 -3.36 0.77 -8.17
N ALA A 175 -2.50 -0.25 -8.30
CA ALA A 175 -1.25 -0.14 -9.04
C ALA A 175 -1.10 -1.27 -10.07
N ASP A 176 -0.61 -0.93 -11.25
CA ASP A 176 -0.46 -1.87 -12.36
C ASP A 176 0.85 -1.62 -13.12
N ARG A 177 1.63 -2.68 -13.37
CA ARG A 177 2.91 -2.64 -14.11
C ARG A 177 3.87 -1.57 -13.60
N THR A 178 4.27 -1.67 -12.34
CA THR A 178 5.25 -0.76 -11.71
C THR A 178 6.63 -1.41 -11.59
N ARG A 179 7.67 -0.60 -11.60
CA ARG A 179 9.06 -1.02 -11.41
C ARG A 179 9.79 -0.10 -10.45
N GLY A 180 10.70 -0.67 -9.66
CA GLY A 180 11.53 0.03 -8.69
C GLY A 180 10.95 -0.10 -7.28
N LYS A 181 10.82 1.02 -6.54
CA LYS A 181 10.22 1.00 -5.21
C LYS A 181 8.79 1.48 -5.25
N LEU A 182 7.88 0.64 -4.79
CA LEU A 182 6.46 0.96 -4.67
C LEU A 182 6.06 0.88 -3.19
N HIS A 183 5.65 2.00 -2.62
CA HIS A 183 5.08 2.06 -1.27
C HIS A 183 3.68 2.66 -1.37
N LEU A 184 2.67 1.87 -1.03
CA LEU A 184 1.26 2.28 -1.03
C LEU A 184 0.72 2.13 0.38
N GLU A 185 0.27 3.23 0.96
CA GLU A 185 -0.32 3.29 2.29
C GLU A 185 -1.70 3.94 2.22
N THR A 186 -2.69 3.33 2.88
CA THR A 186 -4.00 3.94 3.08
C THR A 186 -4.52 3.68 4.50
N GLY A 187 -5.07 4.70 5.14
CA GLY A 187 -5.70 4.53 6.45
C GLY A 187 -7.02 3.75 6.36
N SER A 188 -7.77 3.95 5.28
CA SER A 188 -9.01 3.21 5.00
C SER A 188 -9.23 3.12 3.51
N GLY A 189 -9.35 1.94 2.99
CA GLY A 189 -9.55 1.63 1.58
C GLY A 189 -8.83 0.35 1.18
N ASN A 190 -9.16 -0.17 0.04
CA ASN A 190 -8.54 -1.37 -0.51
C ASN A 190 -7.27 -1.01 -1.27
N VAL A 191 -6.32 -1.96 -1.27
CA VAL A 191 -5.10 -1.86 -2.08
C VAL A 191 -5.05 -3.03 -3.07
N ASP A 192 -5.08 -2.75 -4.36
CA ASP A 192 -5.00 -3.75 -5.45
C ASP A 192 -3.74 -3.52 -6.27
N VAL A 193 -2.81 -4.46 -6.27
CA VAL A 193 -1.55 -4.36 -7.01
C VAL A 193 -1.37 -5.51 -7.98
N ARG A 194 -1.04 -5.18 -9.23
CA ARG A 194 -0.77 -6.16 -10.28
C ARG A 194 0.55 -5.86 -10.98
N ASP A 195 1.31 -6.94 -11.25
CA ASP A 195 2.55 -6.88 -12.04
C ASP A 195 3.57 -5.83 -11.53
N ALA A 196 3.79 -5.76 -10.21
CA ALA A 196 4.83 -4.91 -9.65
C ALA A 196 6.18 -5.64 -9.58
N SER A 197 7.29 -4.90 -9.75
CA SER A 197 8.64 -5.46 -9.65
C SER A 197 9.59 -4.54 -8.90
N GLY A 198 10.40 -5.12 -8.00
CA GLY A 198 11.33 -4.43 -7.10
C GLY A 198 10.87 -4.47 -5.64
N ASP A 199 11.23 -3.46 -4.87
CA ASP A 199 10.87 -3.30 -3.45
C ASP A 199 9.40 -2.86 -3.34
N VAL A 200 8.53 -3.72 -2.78
CA VAL A 200 7.09 -3.48 -2.70
C VAL A 200 6.63 -3.51 -1.25
N ALA A 201 6.02 -2.43 -0.80
CA ALA A 201 5.39 -2.30 0.50
C ALA A 201 3.94 -1.82 0.34
N LEU A 202 2.98 -2.60 0.84
CA LEU A 202 1.54 -2.34 0.75
C LEU A 202 0.96 -2.33 2.16
N GLU A 203 0.32 -1.24 2.54
CA GLU A 203 -0.24 -1.05 3.88
C GLU A 203 -1.68 -0.51 3.81
N SER A 204 -2.58 -1.13 4.56
CA SER A 204 -3.93 -0.61 4.79
C SER A 204 -4.26 -0.64 6.29
N GLY A 205 -4.82 0.44 6.81
CA GLY A 205 -5.34 0.40 8.18
C GLY A 205 -6.63 -0.42 8.31
N SER A 206 -7.50 -0.30 7.29
CA SER A 206 -8.76 -1.05 7.24
C SER A 206 -9.19 -1.25 5.80
N GLY A 207 -8.99 -2.38 5.26
CA GLY A 207 -9.34 -2.74 3.89
C GLY A 207 -8.65 -3.99 3.44
N GLU A 208 -9.13 -4.55 2.37
CA GLU A 208 -8.53 -5.72 1.73
C GLU A 208 -7.28 -5.32 0.97
N VAL A 209 -6.26 -6.19 1.01
CA VAL A 209 -5.06 -6.03 0.19
C VAL A 209 -4.95 -7.21 -0.78
N THR A 210 -4.96 -6.91 -2.07
CA THR A 210 -4.78 -7.90 -3.13
C THR A 210 -3.50 -7.61 -3.90
N ALA A 211 -2.61 -8.61 -3.99
CA ALA A 211 -1.35 -8.51 -4.72
C ALA A 211 -1.20 -9.67 -5.71
N THR A 212 -0.99 -9.36 -6.98
CA THR A 212 -0.89 -10.37 -8.04
C THR A 212 0.35 -10.13 -8.91
N GLY A 213 1.14 -11.19 -9.15
CA GLY A 213 2.27 -11.13 -10.08
C GLY A 213 3.44 -10.27 -9.58
N ILE A 214 3.76 -10.32 -8.29
CA ILE A 214 4.82 -9.51 -7.70
C ILE A 214 6.19 -10.17 -7.91
N ARG A 215 7.13 -9.41 -8.42
CA ARG A 215 8.53 -9.85 -8.68
C ARG A 215 9.50 -9.00 -7.88
N GLY A 216 9.66 -9.32 -6.61
CA GLY A 216 10.65 -8.69 -5.72
C GLY A 216 12.09 -9.03 -6.12
N GLY A 217 12.33 -10.23 -6.64
CA GLY A 217 13.70 -10.69 -6.98
C GLY A 217 14.56 -10.81 -5.73
N THR A 218 15.57 -9.94 -5.59
CA THR A 218 16.45 -9.88 -4.40
C THR A 218 15.91 -8.94 -3.31
N GLU A 219 14.80 -8.30 -3.53
CA GLU A 219 14.20 -7.35 -2.60
C GLU A 219 13.15 -8.02 -1.70
N ARG A 220 12.72 -7.26 -0.71
CA ARG A 220 11.63 -7.64 0.20
C ARG A 220 10.28 -7.22 -0.39
N VAL A 221 9.26 -8.04 -0.13
CA VAL A 221 7.85 -7.73 -0.33
C VAL A 221 7.16 -7.74 1.03
N THR A 222 6.55 -6.63 1.41
CA THR A 222 5.81 -6.47 2.67
C THR A 222 4.37 -6.11 2.37
N ILE A 223 3.42 -6.81 2.99
CA ILE A 223 1.98 -6.61 2.80
C ILE A 223 1.29 -6.66 4.16
N GLU A 224 0.72 -5.53 4.57
CA GLU A 224 0.16 -5.38 5.90
C GLU A 224 -1.25 -4.77 5.87
N THR A 225 -2.14 -5.25 6.73
CA THR A 225 -3.41 -4.58 7.00
C THR A 225 -3.80 -4.69 8.48
N GLY A 226 -4.41 -3.66 9.02
CA GLY A 226 -4.90 -3.71 10.40
C GLY A 226 -6.16 -4.59 10.54
N SER A 227 -7.06 -4.51 9.56
CA SER A 227 -8.32 -5.27 9.57
C SER A 227 -8.79 -5.51 8.15
N GLY A 228 -8.57 -6.62 7.61
CA GLY A 228 -8.98 -7.00 6.27
C GLY A 228 -8.29 -8.28 5.85
N ASP A 229 -8.80 -8.90 4.82
CA ASP A 229 -8.19 -10.07 4.25
C ASP A 229 -7.03 -9.67 3.33
N ILE A 230 -6.01 -10.53 3.29
CA ILE A 230 -4.89 -10.39 2.36
C ILE A 230 -4.91 -11.55 1.38
N THR A 231 -4.93 -11.21 0.10
CA THR A 231 -4.84 -12.20 -0.98
C THR A 231 -3.60 -11.93 -1.84
N VAL A 232 -2.70 -12.90 -1.90
CA VAL A 232 -1.47 -12.82 -2.70
C VAL A 232 -1.43 -13.95 -3.72
N THR A 233 -1.22 -13.61 -4.98
CA THR A 233 -1.12 -14.60 -6.06
C THR A 233 0.14 -14.39 -6.89
N GLY A 234 1.03 -15.39 -6.90
CA GLY A 234 2.26 -15.35 -7.71
C GLY A 234 3.25 -14.29 -7.22
N VAL A 235 4.00 -14.63 -6.17
CA VAL A 235 5.08 -13.79 -5.64
C VAL A 235 6.42 -14.51 -5.79
N ASP A 236 7.45 -13.80 -6.27
CA ASP A 236 8.86 -14.25 -6.31
C ASP A 236 9.73 -13.14 -5.69
N ALA A 237 10.30 -13.38 -4.51
CA ALA A 237 11.06 -12.38 -3.74
C ALA A 237 12.20 -13.03 -2.93
N ALA A 238 13.10 -12.22 -2.36
CA ALA A 238 14.04 -12.72 -1.36
C ALA A 238 13.33 -12.98 -0.03
N GLU A 239 12.53 -12.01 0.40
CA GLU A 239 11.74 -12.09 1.63
C GLU A 239 10.28 -11.71 1.33
N LEU A 240 9.34 -12.45 1.93
CA LEU A 240 7.92 -12.15 1.90
C LEU A 240 7.38 -12.07 3.32
N HIS A 241 6.89 -10.90 3.70
CA HIS A 241 6.21 -10.67 4.97
C HIS A 241 4.78 -10.26 4.72
N VAL A 242 3.83 -10.96 5.36
CA VAL A 242 2.39 -10.71 5.23
C VAL A 242 1.75 -10.72 6.62
N GLU A 243 1.13 -9.60 7.00
CA GLU A 243 0.55 -9.43 8.33
C GLU A 243 -0.86 -8.83 8.26
N THR A 244 -1.77 -9.37 9.07
CA THR A 244 -3.07 -8.73 9.33
C THR A 244 -3.43 -8.83 10.81
N GLY A 245 -3.99 -7.77 11.36
CA GLY A 245 -4.48 -7.82 12.76
C GLY A 245 -5.73 -8.68 12.93
N SER A 246 -6.64 -8.62 11.94
CA SER A 246 -7.90 -9.39 11.97
C SER A 246 -8.37 -9.65 10.55
N GLY A 247 -8.08 -10.75 10.02
CA GLY A 247 -8.45 -11.17 8.66
C GLY A 247 -7.72 -12.43 8.29
N SER A 248 -8.12 -13.03 7.20
CA SER A 248 -7.49 -14.22 6.68
C SER A 248 -6.37 -13.86 5.70
N ILE A 249 -5.34 -14.70 5.68
CA ILE A 249 -4.23 -14.60 4.74
C ILE A 249 -4.34 -15.76 3.75
N THR A 250 -4.49 -15.45 2.48
CA THR A 250 -4.48 -16.43 1.39
C THR A 250 -3.34 -16.14 0.44
N VAL A 251 -2.38 -17.06 0.33
CA VAL A 251 -1.21 -16.92 -0.53
C VAL A 251 -1.11 -18.10 -1.47
N THR A 252 -1.12 -17.85 -2.77
CA THR A 252 -1.01 -18.88 -3.79
C THR A 252 0.19 -18.62 -4.70
N GLY A 253 1.04 -19.63 -4.88
CA GLY A 253 2.16 -19.54 -5.81
C GLY A 253 3.32 -18.70 -5.29
N ALA A 254 3.57 -18.70 -3.98
CA ALA A 254 4.69 -17.98 -3.39
C ALA A 254 6.01 -18.74 -3.58
N LYS A 255 7.04 -17.96 -3.86
CA LYS A 255 8.44 -18.36 -3.88
C LYS A 255 9.26 -17.26 -3.23
N ALA A 256 9.86 -17.57 -2.07
CA ALA A 256 10.83 -16.69 -1.40
C ALA A 256 11.82 -17.54 -0.57
N ASN A 257 12.94 -16.94 -0.20
CA ASN A 257 13.91 -17.59 0.67
C ASN A 257 13.42 -17.61 2.12
N ASP A 258 12.88 -16.48 2.56
CA ASP A 258 12.35 -16.31 3.90
C ASP A 258 10.91 -15.78 3.82
N LEU A 259 10.00 -16.42 4.56
CA LEU A 259 8.58 -16.12 4.55
C LEU A 259 8.06 -15.98 5.99
N ALA A 260 7.25 -14.97 6.23
CA ALA A 260 6.54 -14.77 7.48
C ALA A 260 5.07 -14.40 7.20
N PHE A 261 4.17 -15.09 7.88
CA PHE A 261 2.73 -14.86 7.80
C PHE A 261 2.16 -14.75 9.21
N GLU A 262 1.53 -13.61 9.51
CA GLU A 262 1.02 -13.34 10.85
C GLU A 262 -0.42 -12.82 10.81
N THR A 263 -1.29 -13.39 11.64
CA THR A 263 -2.63 -12.85 11.86
C THR A 263 -3.05 -12.97 13.33
N GLY A 264 -3.68 -11.94 13.87
CA GLY A 264 -4.23 -12.03 15.24
C GLY A 264 -5.43 -12.97 15.32
N SER A 265 -6.30 -12.96 14.29
CA SER A 265 -7.45 -13.86 14.22
C SER A 265 -7.92 -14.02 12.78
N GLY A 266 -7.72 -15.15 12.23
CA GLY A 266 -8.07 -15.50 10.86
C GLY A 266 -7.34 -16.75 10.41
N ASP A 267 -7.82 -17.36 9.36
CA ASP A 267 -7.18 -18.53 8.77
C ASP A 267 -5.97 -18.11 7.91
N VAL A 268 -4.95 -18.95 7.88
CA VAL A 268 -3.77 -18.77 7.02
C VAL A 268 -3.69 -19.94 6.04
N ASP A 269 -3.90 -19.65 4.76
CA ASP A 269 -3.82 -20.63 3.67
C ASP A 269 -2.67 -20.26 2.72
N VAL A 270 -1.58 -21.02 2.75
CA VAL A 270 -0.37 -20.74 1.98
C VAL A 270 -0.03 -21.91 1.06
N ALA A 271 0.19 -21.61 -0.22
CA ALA A 271 0.69 -22.57 -1.21
C ALA A 271 2.02 -22.09 -1.80
N LEU A 272 3.08 -22.83 -1.54
CA LEU A 272 4.43 -22.56 -2.00
C LEU A 272 4.74 -23.29 -3.31
N THR A 273 5.57 -22.69 -4.16
CA THR A 273 6.07 -23.29 -5.41
C THR A 273 7.54 -23.65 -5.35
N ALA A 274 8.26 -23.27 -4.30
CA ALA A 274 9.69 -23.53 -4.12
C ALA A 274 10.02 -23.88 -2.66
N THR A 275 11.19 -24.44 -2.43
CA THR A 275 11.77 -24.60 -1.09
C THR A 275 12.18 -23.24 -0.51
N PHE A 276 12.36 -23.18 0.80
CA PHE A 276 12.68 -21.96 1.55
C PHE A 276 13.84 -22.21 2.52
N ASN A 277 14.43 -21.15 3.06
CA ASN A 277 15.37 -21.18 4.17
C ASN A 277 14.63 -21.07 5.53
N GLY A 278 13.69 -20.15 5.61
CA GLY A 278 12.86 -19.90 6.78
C GLY A 278 11.39 -19.68 6.40
N LEU A 279 10.49 -20.31 7.15
CA LEU A 279 9.05 -20.06 7.07
C LEU A 279 8.46 -20.04 8.47
N SER A 280 7.86 -18.90 8.85
CA SER A 280 7.05 -18.77 10.07
C SER A 280 5.60 -18.49 9.70
N ILE A 281 4.68 -19.14 10.40
CA ILE A 281 3.24 -18.87 10.33
C ILE A 281 2.73 -18.76 11.76
N GLU A 282 2.14 -17.60 12.10
CA GLU A 282 1.60 -17.35 13.42
C GLU A 282 0.16 -16.86 13.33
N THR A 283 -0.74 -17.48 14.11
CA THR A 283 -2.12 -17.00 14.26
C THR A 283 -2.59 -17.15 15.70
N GLY A 284 -3.26 -16.13 16.23
CA GLY A 284 -3.82 -16.24 17.59
C GLY A 284 -5.02 -17.19 17.65
N SER A 285 -5.88 -17.15 16.63
CA SER A 285 -6.99 -18.09 16.50
C SER A 285 -7.43 -18.24 15.05
N GLY A 286 -7.14 -19.35 14.48
CA GLY A 286 -7.46 -19.67 13.09
C GLY A 286 -6.75 -20.95 12.65
N ASN A 287 -7.23 -21.54 11.59
CA ASN A 287 -6.61 -22.73 11.02
C ASN A 287 -5.45 -22.34 10.12
N VAL A 288 -4.41 -23.13 10.13
CA VAL A 288 -3.28 -23.01 9.23
C VAL A 288 -3.28 -24.13 8.22
N THR A 289 -3.32 -23.81 6.95
CA THR A 289 -3.13 -24.76 5.85
C THR A 289 -1.90 -24.39 5.04
N LEU A 290 -0.87 -25.24 5.08
CA LEU A 290 0.36 -25.04 4.31
C LEU A 290 0.51 -26.14 3.25
N ARG A 291 0.53 -25.72 1.98
CA ARG A 291 0.82 -26.61 0.84
C ARG A 291 2.26 -26.40 0.41
N VAL A 292 3.03 -27.47 0.47
CA VAL A 292 4.49 -27.45 0.21
C VAL A 292 4.87 -28.27 -1.01
N PRO A 293 5.93 -27.91 -1.73
CA PRO A 293 6.47 -28.70 -2.80
C PRO A 293 6.84 -30.13 -2.34
N PRO A 294 6.74 -31.15 -3.21
CA PRO A 294 7.11 -32.53 -2.85
C PRO A 294 8.55 -32.70 -2.38
N THR A 295 9.44 -31.78 -2.79
CA THR A 295 10.89 -31.79 -2.51
C THR A 295 11.25 -30.99 -1.26
N ILE A 296 10.28 -30.64 -0.40
CA ILE A 296 10.57 -29.90 0.83
C ILE A 296 11.54 -30.67 1.74
N GLY A 297 12.50 -29.94 2.32
CA GLY A 297 13.32 -30.38 3.43
C GLY A 297 13.38 -29.29 4.48
N ALA A 298 12.95 -29.58 5.72
CA ALA A 298 12.91 -28.60 6.79
C ALA A 298 13.02 -29.25 8.18
N GLU A 299 13.67 -28.55 9.10
CA GLU A 299 13.46 -28.73 10.54
C GLU A 299 12.09 -28.12 10.86
N VAL A 300 11.26 -28.87 11.57
CA VAL A 300 9.85 -28.55 11.78
C VAL A 300 9.59 -28.35 13.28
N ASP A 301 8.88 -27.28 13.59
CA ASP A 301 8.34 -26.92 14.90
C ASP A 301 6.87 -26.51 14.71
N LEU A 302 5.93 -27.35 15.14
CA LEU A 302 4.50 -27.11 15.03
C LEU A 302 3.90 -27.07 16.42
N ASP A 303 3.23 -25.98 16.75
CA ASP A 303 2.57 -25.75 18.02
C ASP A 303 1.09 -25.37 17.82
N THR A 304 0.20 -25.96 18.61
CA THR A 304 -1.21 -25.57 18.68
C THR A 304 -1.69 -25.64 20.11
N GLY A 305 -2.17 -24.52 20.66
CA GLY A 305 -2.66 -24.53 22.05
C GLY A 305 -3.89 -25.41 22.26
N SER A 306 -4.76 -25.52 21.24
CA SER A 306 -5.90 -26.43 21.26
C SER A 306 -6.40 -26.72 19.85
N GLY A 307 -5.82 -27.66 19.18
CA GLY A 307 -6.18 -28.05 17.82
C GLY A 307 -5.58 -29.40 17.43
N GLU A 308 -5.77 -29.80 16.22
CA GLU A 308 -5.27 -31.07 15.68
C GLU A 308 -4.25 -30.83 14.57
N PHE A 309 -3.30 -31.77 14.43
CA PHE A 309 -2.35 -31.82 13.34
C PHE A 309 -2.79 -32.78 12.25
N ASP A 310 -2.97 -32.32 11.03
CA ASP A 310 -3.14 -33.14 9.82
C ASP A 310 -1.89 -32.99 8.92
N LEU A 311 -1.05 -34.00 8.91
CA LEU A 311 0.21 -33.95 8.16
C LEU A 311 0.07 -34.38 6.68
N GLY A 312 -1.15 -34.67 6.20
CA GLY A 312 -1.48 -34.85 4.78
C GLY A 312 -0.59 -35.83 4.02
N GLY A 313 -0.09 -36.87 4.71
CA GLY A 313 0.86 -37.83 4.14
C GLY A 313 2.29 -37.34 3.98
N ILE A 314 2.65 -36.24 4.61
CA ILE A 314 4.05 -35.79 4.76
C ILE A 314 4.71 -36.65 5.83
N THR A 315 5.89 -37.21 5.51
CA THR A 315 6.65 -38.01 6.46
C THR A 315 7.58 -37.12 7.26
N ILE A 316 7.39 -37.08 8.58
CA ILE A 316 8.25 -36.37 9.52
C ILE A 316 9.06 -37.40 10.32
N GLN A 317 10.36 -37.24 10.41
CA GLN A 317 11.20 -37.93 11.39
C GLN A 317 11.04 -37.21 12.72
N VAL A 318 10.11 -37.70 13.52
CA VAL A 318 9.70 -37.04 14.76
C VAL A 318 10.78 -37.13 15.84
N ARG A 319 11.13 -35.99 16.46
CA ARG A 319 11.97 -35.92 17.67
C ARG A 319 11.15 -35.80 18.94
N ARG A 320 10.06 -35.01 18.88
CA ARG A 320 9.10 -34.84 19.96
C ARG A 320 7.68 -34.92 19.39
N LEU A 321 6.82 -35.64 20.07
CA LEU A 321 5.42 -35.78 19.76
C LEU A 321 4.61 -35.61 21.03
N GLU A 322 3.92 -34.51 21.13
CA GLU A 322 2.93 -34.23 22.17
C GLU A 322 1.59 -33.95 21.52
N GLU A 323 0.53 -33.82 22.28
CA GLU A 323 -0.81 -33.60 21.77
C GLU A 323 -0.92 -32.27 21.01
N ASP A 324 -0.21 -31.25 21.51
CA ASP A 324 -0.21 -29.87 21.07
C ASP A 324 1.12 -29.41 20.43
N HIS A 325 2.16 -30.28 20.38
CA HIS A 325 3.48 -29.88 19.90
C HIS A 325 4.21 -31.00 19.17
N ILE A 326 4.63 -30.74 17.93
CA ILE A 326 5.41 -31.67 17.11
C ILE A 326 6.72 -31.01 16.68
N THR A 327 7.88 -31.62 17.01
CA THR A 327 9.13 -31.28 16.41
C THR A 327 9.77 -32.45 15.66
N GLY A 328 10.47 -32.15 14.57
CA GLY A 328 11.07 -33.18 13.75
C GLY A 328 11.74 -32.67 12.49
N THR A 329 11.95 -33.55 11.53
CA THR A 329 12.64 -33.23 10.29
C THR A 329 11.87 -33.80 9.11
N ILE A 330 11.65 -32.97 8.09
CA ILE A 330 11.13 -33.39 6.78
C ILE A 330 12.29 -33.41 5.80
N GLY A 331 12.41 -34.48 5.01
CA GLY A 331 13.40 -34.59 3.94
C GLY A 331 14.84 -34.44 4.45
N ASP A 332 15.60 -33.50 3.89
CA ASP A 332 16.99 -33.24 4.23
C ASP A 332 17.20 -32.22 5.36
N GLY A 333 16.14 -31.63 5.88
CA GLY A 333 16.17 -30.71 7.05
C GLY A 333 16.84 -29.35 6.79
N ARG A 334 17.01 -28.92 5.54
CA ARG A 334 17.76 -27.69 5.25
C ARG A 334 17.02 -26.40 5.59
N GLY A 335 15.70 -26.38 5.38
CA GLY A 335 14.87 -25.25 5.77
C GLY A 335 14.50 -25.28 7.25
N ARG A 336 13.87 -24.20 7.72
CA ARG A 336 13.23 -24.13 9.04
C ARG A 336 11.76 -23.79 8.83
N LEU A 337 10.87 -24.59 9.41
CA LEU A 337 9.42 -24.40 9.40
C LEU A 337 8.92 -24.27 10.84
N SER A 338 8.33 -23.12 11.16
CA SER A 338 7.64 -22.86 12.43
C SER A 338 6.20 -22.53 12.15
N ILE A 339 5.26 -23.20 12.80
CA ILE A 339 3.84 -22.89 12.77
C ILE A 339 3.32 -22.84 14.19
N GLU A 340 2.72 -21.72 14.57
CA GLU A 340 2.10 -21.51 15.86
C GLU A 340 0.66 -21.04 15.71
N THR A 341 -0.28 -21.70 16.40
CA THR A 341 -1.66 -21.23 16.52
C THR A 341 -2.15 -21.41 17.96
N GLY A 342 -2.78 -20.37 18.52
CA GLY A 342 -3.33 -20.46 19.86
C GLY A 342 -4.55 -21.39 19.94
N SER A 343 -5.41 -21.35 18.91
CA SER A 343 -6.54 -22.28 18.80
C SER A 343 -6.96 -22.47 17.34
N GLY A 344 -6.60 -23.57 16.78
CA GLY A 344 -6.90 -23.92 15.40
C GLY A 344 -6.13 -25.14 14.93
N ASN A 345 -6.54 -25.73 13.85
CA ASN A 345 -5.90 -26.92 13.29
C ASN A 345 -4.73 -26.52 12.38
N VAL A 346 -3.69 -27.32 12.42
CA VAL A 346 -2.53 -27.16 11.52
C VAL A 346 -2.53 -28.29 10.49
N ARG A 347 -2.65 -27.93 9.22
CA ARG A 347 -2.67 -28.88 8.12
C ARG A 347 -1.48 -28.65 7.18
N LEU A 348 -0.64 -29.67 7.05
CA LEU A 348 0.43 -29.72 6.06
C LEU A 348 0.03 -30.63 4.88
N VAL A 349 0.13 -30.14 3.66
CA VAL A 349 -0.28 -30.88 2.45
C VAL A 349 0.82 -30.81 1.39
N LYS A 350 1.07 -31.90 0.69
CA LYS A 350 1.91 -31.86 -0.52
C LYS A 350 1.15 -31.17 -1.65
N ALA A 351 1.79 -30.19 -2.28
CA ALA A 351 1.25 -29.62 -3.51
C ALA A 351 1.21 -30.71 -4.60
N SER A 352 0.11 -30.76 -5.33
CA SER A 352 -0.13 -31.73 -6.41
C SER A 352 0.55 -31.29 -7.71
#